data_58faea76ce5f315a226c150920766ed4
#
_entry.id   58faea76ce5f315a226c150920766ed4
#
_cell.length_a   1.000
_cell.length_b   1.000
_cell.length_c   1.000
_cell.angle_alpha   90.00
_cell.angle_beta   90.00
_cell.angle_gamma   90.00
#
_symmetry.space_group_name_H-M   'P 1'
#
loop_
_entity.id
_entity.type
_entity.pdbx_description
1 polymer ?
#
loop_
_entity_poly.entity_id
_entity_poly.type
_entity_poly.pdbx_seq_one_letter_code
_entity_poly.pdbx_strand_id
1 'polypeptide(L)'
;MKRKISISSLALILLFAVLLTVMSSCVLVDSELRNEYGDSIGSSGNSSGQPTKFDTIINLFKTYSYYEIDEEVLCDALVGGMGYAIGDRYADYYDAEEFALLTAENQGENQGIGVTVIENAEYKCIEIISVLPNSPALAAGVEPGDLIVYIGVGENKESVSELGYEGALKKLQGTKGTVCEFTVARGEGYAEQVEFSIMRDVFTSESVTYHVASTNSKVGVIKLIQFDLTTPQQFCTAMDSLIASGVEYFIFDVRYNPGGDLASITAVLSYMLNENDVLIKTRDRSGSEVVTKVGPVQYKPTDAYSACNVAKEDIAKYRDKVKGKSAVLTNGSTASAAELFTCALMDYDISEIVGTTTYGKGSMQSIFSLAYYGFDGAVKMTTKKYFPPVSEGYDGIGIKPDLEVELDKSLENKNIYKITDEEDNQLQAAIALIGK
;
A
#
# COMPACT_ATOMS: atom_id res chain seq x y z
N MET A 1 -17.22 -35.63 11.31
CA MET A 1 -17.76 -34.88 10.14
C MET A 1 -16.73 -33.89 9.67
N LYS A 2 -15.96 -34.19 8.61
CA LYS A 2 -14.99 -33.25 8.03
C LYS A 2 -15.77 -32.23 7.21
N ARG A 3 -15.84 -30.97 7.66
CA ARG A 3 -16.37 -29.85 6.83
C ARG A 3 -15.42 -29.65 5.65
N LYS A 4 -15.90 -29.89 4.45
CA LYS A 4 -15.25 -29.47 3.22
C LYS A 4 -15.35 -27.93 3.14
N ILE A 5 -14.22 -27.26 3.28
CA ILE A 5 -14.11 -25.84 2.97
C ILE A 5 -14.32 -25.71 1.46
N SER A 6 -15.22 -24.83 1.02
CA SER A 6 -15.49 -24.65 -0.40
C SER A 6 -14.29 -24.00 -1.09
N ILE A 7 -14.02 -24.37 -2.33
CA ILE A 7 -12.93 -23.83 -3.16
C ILE A 7 -13.02 -22.29 -3.26
N SER A 8 -14.24 -21.74 -3.24
CA SER A 8 -14.47 -20.28 -3.23
C SER A 8 -14.02 -19.60 -1.92
N SER A 9 -14.09 -20.29 -0.77
CA SER A 9 -13.59 -19.74 0.49
C SER A 9 -12.07 -19.81 0.58
N LEU A 10 -11.44 -20.81 -0.04
CA LEU A 10 -9.99 -20.90 -0.15
C LEU A 10 -9.44 -19.83 -1.11
N ALA A 11 -10.09 -19.62 -2.25
CA ALA A 11 -9.73 -18.57 -3.21
C ALA A 11 -9.85 -17.16 -2.60
N LEU A 12 -10.84 -16.93 -1.74
CA LEU A 12 -11.00 -15.65 -1.04
C LEU A 12 -9.89 -15.44 0.02
N ILE A 13 -9.47 -16.50 0.70
CA ILE A 13 -8.36 -16.45 1.68
C ILE A 13 -7.02 -16.25 0.95
N LEU A 14 -6.82 -16.86 -0.21
CA LEU A 14 -5.62 -16.71 -1.03
C LEU A 14 -5.53 -15.34 -1.72
N LEU A 15 -6.66 -14.77 -2.17
CA LEU A 15 -6.70 -13.38 -2.69
C LEU A 15 -6.30 -12.35 -1.62
N PHE A 16 -6.48 -12.68 -0.34
CA PHE A 16 -6.13 -11.84 0.80
C PHE A 16 -4.65 -11.88 1.19
N ALA A 17 -3.94 -12.97 0.94
CA ALA A 17 -2.49 -13.06 1.23
C ALA A 17 -1.67 -12.15 0.29
N VAL A 18 -2.14 -11.96 -0.93
CA VAL A 18 -1.50 -11.16 -1.99
C VAL A 18 -1.48 -9.66 -1.71
N LEU A 19 -2.44 -9.14 -0.94
CA LEU A 19 -2.53 -7.72 -0.58
C LEU A 19 -1.79 -7.37 0.73
N LEU A 20 -1.20 -8.34 1.42
CA LEU A 20 -0.50 -8.11 2.68
C LEU A 20 0.90 -7.51 2.52
N THR A 21 1.48 -7.55 1.34
CA THR A 21 2.80 -6.94 1.06
C THR A 21 2.73 -5.48 0.65
N VAL A 22 1.54 -4.90 0.52
CA VAL A 22 1.43 -3.54 0.02
C VAL A 22 0.74 -2.66 1.06
N MET A 23 1.56 -1.88 1.72
CA MET A 23 1.31 -0.59 2.35
C MET A 23 0.07 -0.47 3.25
N SER A 24 0.27 -0.72 4.50
CA SER A 24 -0.60 -0.18 5.53
C SER A 24 -0.47 1.36 5.54
N SER A 25 -1.59 2.06 5.65
CA SER A 25 -1.58 3.46 6.10
C SER A 25 -1.02 3.48 7.52
N CYS A 26 0.31 3.62 7.63
CA CYS A 26 1.01 3.55 8.89
C CYS A 26 1.23 4.97 9.38
N VAL A 27 0.62 5.30 10.48
CA VAL A 27 1.06 6.41 11.32
C VAL A 27 2.21 5.86 12.16
N LEU A 28 3.45 6.30 11.91
CA LEU A 28 4.53 6.11 12.88
C LEU A 28 4.13 6.87 14.13
N VAL A 29 3.87 6.12 15.17
CA VAL A 29 3.42 6.68 16.43
C VAL A 29 4.59 7.28 17.16
N ASP A 30 4.85 8.55 16.90
CA ASP A 30 5.73 9.37 17.74
C ASP A 30 4.91 10.05 18.85
N SER A 31 5.57 10.68 19.77
CA SER A 31 5.22 11.40 21.00
C SER A 31 3.75 11.76 21.33
N GLU A 32 2.83 11.84 20.38
CA GLU A 32 1.42 12.17 20.65
C GLU A 32 0.63 11.02 21.30
N LEU A 33 0.88 9.77 20.90
CA LEU A 33 0.27 8.62 21.58
C LEU A 33 0.85 8.35 22.97
N ARG A 34 2.01 8.88 23.28
CA ARG A 34 2.58 8.83 24.63
C ARG A 34 1.68 9.56 25.63
N ASN A 35 0.97 10.59 25.21
CA ASN A 35 0.04 11.34 26.05
C ASN A 35 -1.33 10.66 26.18
N GLU A 36 -1.74 9.85 25.19
CA GLU A 36 -3.07 9.23 25.17
C GLU A 36 -3.06 7.79 25.75
N TYR A 37 -1.94 7.06 25.62
CA TYR A 37 -1.82 5.65 26.03
C TYR A 37 -0.62 5.34 26.94
N GLY A 38 0.30 6.28 27.14
CA GLY A 38 1.59 6.06 27.82
C GLY A 38 1.48 5.63 29.29
N ASP A 39 0.42 6.02 30.00
CA ASP A 39 0.23 5.67 31.40
C ASP A 39 -0.50 4.33 31.60
N SER A 40 -1.12 3.77 30.57
CA SER A 40 -1.86 2.51 30.68
C SER A 40 -1.05 1.27 30.30
N ILE A 41 0.04 1.43 29.52
CA ILE A 41 0.84 0.29 29.02
C ILE A 41 1.98 -0.09 30.00
N GLY A 42 2.44 0.89 30.80
CA GLY A 42 3.52 0.64 31.78
C GLY A 42 3.11 -0.10 33.06
N SER A 43 1.84 -0.47 33.22
CA SER A 43 1.33 -1.04 34.46
C SER A 43 0.46 -2.30 34.30
N SER A 44 0.59 -3.07 33.23
CA SER A 44 -0.11 -4.36 33.10
C SER A 44 0.54 -5.51 33.89
N GLY A 45 1.57 -5.24 34.69
CA GLY A 45 1.85 -6.08 35.84
C GLY A 45 0.72 -5.88 36.86
N ASN A 46 0.00 -6.96 37.18
CA ASN A 46 -0.86 -6.98 38.37
C ASN A 46 -0.10 -6.24 39.49
N SER A 47 -0.75 -5.35 40.21
CA SER A 47 -0.17 -4.59 41.34
C SER A 47 0.50 -5.47 42.44
N SER A 48 0.55 -6.78 42.24
CA SER A 48 1.16 -7.78 43.09
C SER A 48 2.48 -8.36 42.56
N GLY A 49 2.99 -7.96 41.39
CA GLY A 49 4.20 -8.54 40.76
C GLY A 49 4.07 -10.01 40.35
N GLN A 50 2.87 -10.55 40.30
CA GLN A 50 2.61 -11.93 39.86
C GLN A 50 2.56 -11.99 38.32
N PRO A 51 3.19 -13.04 37.69
CA PRO A 51 3.12 -13.18 36.24
C PRO A 51 1.69 -13.38 35.75
N THR A 52 1.38 -12.81 34.58
CA THR A 52 0.10 -13.03 33.93
C THR A 52 -0.02 -14.49 33.44
N LYS A 53 -1.23 -14.90 33.03
CA LYS A 53 -1.43 -16.21 32.41
C LYS A 53 -0.59 -16.36 31.13
N PHE A 54 -0.43 -15.28 30.37
CA PHE A 54 0.39 -15.26 29.15
C PHE A 54 1.87 -15.46 29.49
N ASP A 55 2.42 -14.70 30.45
CA ASP A 55 3.80 -14.87 30.89
C ASP A 55 4.05 -16.29 31.36
N THR A 56 3.11 -16.88 32.11
CA THR A 56 3.22 -18.26 32.59
C THR A 56 3.27 -19.27 31.44
N ILE A 57 2.39 -19.10 30.43
CA ILE A 57 2.38 -20.00 29.27
C ILE A 57 3.69 -19.89 28.47
N ILE A 58 4.14 -18.69 28.17
CA ILE A 58 5.40 -18.45 27.45
C ILE A 58 6.58 -19.06 28.21
N ASN A 59 6.66 -18.84 29.54
CA ASN A 59 7.71 -19.39 30.37
C ASN A 59 7.69 -20.92 30.42
N LEU A 60 6.52 -21.56 30.40
CA LEU A 60 6.41 -23.01 30.32
C LEU A 60 7.00 -23.54 29.01
N PHE A 61 6.69 -22.91 27.88
CA PHE A 61 7.29 -23.29 26.61
C PHE A 61 8.80 -23.08 26.62
N LYS A 62 9.30 -21.90 27.03
CA LYS A 62 10.71 -21.59 27.08
C LYS A 62 11.49 -22.56 28.01
N THR A 63 10.83 -23.08 29.06
CA THR A 63 11.51 -23.95 30.08
C THR A 63 11.45 -25.42 29.71
N TYR A 64 10.35 -25.91 29.15
CA TYR A 64 10.09 -27.36 29.05
C TYR A 64 9.95 -27.86 27.60
N SER A 65 9.93 -26.96 26.57
CA SER A 65 9.90 -27.43 25.21
C SER A 65 11.11 -28.28 24.86
N TYR A 66 10.88 -29.38 24.18
CA TYR A 66 11.97 -30.20 23.62
C TYR A 66 12.60 -29.50 22.37
N TYR A 67 11.88 -28.63 21.73
CA TYR A 67 12.33 -27.92 20.52
C TYR A 67 12.94 -26.58 20.92
N GLU A 68 13.99 -26.18 20.20
CA GLU A 68 14.54 -24.84 20.32
C GLU A 68 13.47 -23.79 19.94
N ILE A 69 13.48 -22.69 20.68
CA ILE A 69 12.56 -21.56 20.43
C ILE A 69 13.40 -20.43 19.85
N ASP A 70 13.09 -20.10 18.61
CA ASP A 70 13.52 -18.87 17.99
C ASP A 70 12.56 -17.76 18.46
N GLU A 71 13.11 -16.69 19.04
CA GLU A 71 12.32 -15.64 19.68
C GLU A 71 11.59 -14.79 18.64
N GLU A 72 12.20 -14.54 17.47
CA GLU A 72 11.58 -13.79 16.37
C GLU A 72 10.39 -14.57 15.79
N VAL A 73 10.59 -15.85 15.48
CA VAL A 73 9.51 -16.74 15.02
C VAL A 73 8.38 -16.85 16.04
N LEU A 74 8.70 -16.83 17.33
CA LEU A 74 7.69 -16.85 18.39
C LEU A 74 6.92 -15.53 18.44
N CYS A 75 7.58 -14.40 18.30
CA CYS A 75 6.95 -13.08 18.29
C CYS A 75 5.99 -12.93 17.09
N ASP A 76 6.42 -13.33 15.90
CA ASP A 76 5.58 -13.38 14.71
C ASP A 76 4.33 -14.23 14.91
N ALA A 77 4.52 -15.48 15.37
CA ALA A 77 3.42 -16.40 15.65
C ALA A 77 2.45 -15.88 16.74
N LEU A 78 2.97 -15.20 17.77
CA LEU A 78 2.15 -14.61 18.84
C LEU A 78 1.30 -13.43 18.32
N VAL A 79 1.89 -12.53 17.56
CA VAL A 79 1.17 -11.38 17.00
C VAL A 79 0.13 -11.85 15.99
N GLY A 80 0.50 -12.75 15.07
CA GLY A 80 -0.44 -13.36 14.13
C GLY A 80 -1.58 -14.10 14.82
N GLY A 81 -1.28 -14.88 15.87
CA GLY A 81 -2.28 -15.58 16.69
C GLY A 81 -3.23 -14.65 17.43
N MET A 82 -2.74 -13.53 17.96
CA MET A 82 -3.57 -12.49 18.59
C MET A 82 -4.44 -11.79 17.54
N GLY A 83 -3.88 -11.41 16.40
CA GLY A 83 -4.61 -10.82 15.29
C GLY A 83 -5.76 -11.72 14.85
N TYR A 84 -5.48 -13.01 14.65
CA TYR A 84 -6.52 -14.00 14.32
C TYR A 84 -7.63 -14.07 15.38
N ALA A 85 -7.25 -14.10 16.66
CA ALA A 85 -8.20 -14.26 17.77
C ALA A 85 -9.16 -13.05 17.91
N ILE A 86 -8.71 -11.85 17.57
CA ILE A 86 -9.53 -10.62 17.62
C ILE A 86 -10.13 -10.22 16.28
N GLY A 87 -9.81 -10.95 15.20
CA GLY A 87 -10.25 -10.67 13.84
C GLY A 87 -9.51 -9.51 13.15
N ASP A 88 -8.34 -9.13 13.66
CA ASP A 88 -7.47 -8.15 13.02
C ASP A 88 -6.52 -8.85 12.03
N ARG A 89 -6.93 -8.88 10.78
CA ARG A 89 -6.14 -9.47 9.68
C ARG A 89 -4.92 -8.64 9.25
N TYR A 90 -4.75 -7.46 9.83
CA TYR A 90 -3.64 -6.55 9.54
C TYR A 90 -2.61 -6.50 10.67
N ALA A 91 -2.85 -7.23 11.76
CA ALA A 91 -1.87 -7.38 12.83
C ALA A 91 -0.66 -8.15 12.32
N ASP A 92 0.54 -7.62 12.59
CA ASP A 92 1.79 -8.11 12.04
C ASP A 92 2.96 -7.78 12.96
N TYR A 93 4.00 -8.59 12.95
CA TYR A 93 5.25 -8.35 13.64
C TYR A 93 6.34 -8.05 12.62
N TYR A 94 7.19 -7.10 12.91
CA TYR A 94 8.36 -6.76 12.14
C TYR A 94 9.58 -6.93 13.02
N ASP A 95 10.54 -7.73 12.60
CA ASP A 95 11.87 -7.73 13.21
C ASP A 95 12.60 -6.40 12.93
N ALA A 96 13.83 -6.24 13.44
CA ALA A 96 14.59 -4.99 13.29
C ALA A 96 14.86 -4.65 11.82
N GLU A 97 15.15 -5.65 10.99
CA GLU A 97 15.47 -5.48 9.57
C GLU A 97 14.21 -5.14 8.78
N GLU A 98 13.13 -5.87 8.99
CA GLU A 98 11.84 -5.63 8.35
C GLU A 98 11.25 -4.26 8.72
N PHE A 99 11.41 -3.84 9.97
CA PHE A 99 10.96 -2.52 10.42
C PHE A 99 11.80 -1.38 9.81
N ALA A 100 13.11 -1.58 9.66
CA ALA A 100 13.96 -0.61 8.98
C ALA A 100 13.58 -0.48 7.49
N LEU A 101 13.31 -1.60 6.82
CA LEU A 101 12.83 -1.62 5.43
C LEU A 101 11.51 -0.87 5.26
N LEU A 102 10.53 -1.18 6.10
CA LEU A 102 9.22 -0.52 6.09
C LEU A 102 9.34 0.99 6.30
N THR A 103 10.25 1.41 7.19
CA THR A 103 10.49 2.83 7.47
C THR A 103 11.13 3.53 6.26
N ALA A 104 12.10 2.90 5.61
CA ALA A 104 12.75 3.43 4.41
C ALA A 104 11.76 3.53 3.24
N GLU A 105 10.95 2.50 3.03
CA GLU A 105 9.91 2.48 2.00
C GLU A 105 8.90 3.63 2.17
N ASN A 106 8.48 3.90 3.40
CA ASN A 106 7.59 5.03 3.70
C ASN A 106 8.25 6.40 3.42
N GLN A 107 9.57 6.48 3.42
CA GLN A 107 10.34 7.67 3.04
C GLN A 107 10.58 7.76 1.52
N GLY A 108 10.03 6.83 0.73
CA GLY A 108 10.24 6.75 -0.72
C GLY A 108 11.57 6.09 -1.10
N GLU A 109 12.30 5.54 -0.13
CA GLU A 109 13.52 4.77 -0.34
C GLU A 109 13.16 3.28 -0.44
N ASN A 110 13.04 2.76 -1.64
CA ASN A 110 12.80 1.34 -1.83
C ASN A 110 14.09 0.56 -1.75
N GLN A 111 14.08 -0.57 -1.06
CA GLN A 111 15.20 -1.49 -0.98
C GLN A 111 14.79 -2.84 -1.56
N GLY A 112 15.67 -3.42 -2.37
CA GLY A 112 15.42 -4.70 -2.99
C GLY A 112 15.74 -4.69 -4.48
N ILE A 113 15.01 -5.50 -5.25
CA ILE A 113 15.15 -5.54 -6.72
C ILE A 113 14.14 -4.64 -7.43
N GLY A 114 13.04 -4.25 -6.78
CA GLY A 114 12.04 -3.32 -7.32
C GLY A 114 11.03 -3.95 -8.26
N VAL A 115 10.35 -4.99 -7.79
CA VAL A 115 9.22 -5.64 -8.47
C VAL A 115 8.01 -5.67 -7.56
N THR A 116 6.82 -5.50 -8.14
CA THR A 116 5.55 -5.80 -7.47
C THR A 116 5.06 -7.14 -7.97
N VAL A 117 4.70 -8.02 -7.05
CA VAL A 117 4.37 -9.41 -7.38
C VAL A 117 3.03 -9.83 -6.77
N ILE A 118 2.40 -10.84 -7.41
CA ILE A 118 1.20 -11.51 -6.90
C ILE A 118 1.37 -13.02 -6.98
N GLU A 119 0.55 -13.75 -6.21
CA GLU A 119 0.42 -15.19 -6.40
C GLU A 119 -0.38 -15.48 -7.66
N ASN A 120 0.20 -16.27 -8.57
CA ASN A 120 -0.53 -16.85 -9.67
C ASN A 120 -0.95 -18.28 -9.31
N ALA A 121 -2.20 -18.44 -8.86
CA ALA A 121 -2.72 -19.72 -8.38
C ALA A 121 -2.89 -20.76 -9.50
N GLU A 122 -3.08 -20.33 -10.74
CA GLU A 122 -3.21 -21.24 -11.90
C GLU A 122 -1.89 -21.96 -12.18
N TYR A 123 -0.80 -21.23 -12.22
CA TYR A 123 0.53 -21.77 -12.48
C TYR A 123 1.32 -22.11 -11.21
N LYS A 124 0.77 -21.84 -10.01
CA LYS A 124 1.41 -22.05 -8.70
C LYS A 124 2.80 -21.41 -8.63
N CYS A 125 2.87 -20.17 -9.05
CA CYS A 125 4.11 -19.39 -9.13
C CYS A 125 3.85 -17.96 -8.65
N ILE A 126 4.88 -17.12 -8.70
CA ILE A 126 4.80 -15.68 -8.43
C ILE A 126 4.76 -14.96 -9.77
N GLU A 127 3.80 -14.09 -9.99
CA GLU A 127 3.71 -13.26 -11.17
C GLU A 127 4.18 -11.84 -10.88
N ILE A 128 5.06 -11.32 -11.75
CA ILE A 128 5.52 -9.94 -11.69
C ILE A 128 4.50 -9.06 -12.41
N ILE A 129 3.74 -8.26 -11.65
CA ILE A 129 2.71 -7.36 -12.19
C ILE A 129 3.28 -6.00 -12.59
N SER A 130 4.37 -5.56 -11.94
CA SER A 130 5.08 -4.34 -12.34
C SER A 130 6.56 -4.39 -11.96
N VAL A 131 7.37 -3.63 -12.69
CA VAL A 131 8.77 -3.37 -12.39
C VAL A 131 8.92 -1.88 -12.18
N LEU A 132 9.40 -1.50 -11.00
CA LEU A 132 9.48 -0.11 -10.60
C LEU A 132 10.53 0.67 -11.42
N PRO A 133 10.26 1.95 -11.74
CA PRO A 133 11.26 2.82 -12.35
C PRO A 133 12.54 2.90 -11.52
N ASN A 134 13.67 3.04 -12.20
CA ASN A 134 15.01 3.15 -11.58
C ASN A 134 15.45 1.96 -10.71
N SER A 135 14.74 0.84 -10.78
CA SER A 135 15.01 -0.35 -9.97
C SER A 135 16.12 -1.23 -10.57
N PRO A 136 16.80 -2.03 -9.72
CA PRO A 136 17.75 -3.04 -10.21
C PRO A 136 17.12 -4.07 -11.17
N ALA A 137 15.86 -4.46 -10.93
CA ALA A 137 15.12 -5.39 -11.80
C ALA A 137 14.88 -4.80 -13.20
N LEU A 138 14.53 -3.50 -13.28
CA LEU A 138 14.36 -2.81 -14.56
C LEU A 138 15.69 -2.80 -15.33
N ALA A 139 16.79 -2.48 -14.65
CA ALA A 139 18.12 -2.46 -15.25
C ALA A 139 18.57 -3.85 -15.72
N ALA A 140 18.14 -4.92 -15.04
CA ALA A 140 18.42 -6.31 -15.40
C ALA A 140 17.52 -6.85 -16.52
N GLY A 141 16.49 -6.12 -16.95
CA GLY A 141 15.58 -6.55 -18.01
C GLY A 141 14.48 -7.50 -17.53
N VAL A 142 14.13 -7.46 -16.25
CA VAL A 142 12.91 -8.09 -15.73
C VAL A 142 11.70 -7.40 -16.33
N GLU A 143 10.72 -8.18 -16.71
CA GLU A 143 9.51 -7.65 -17.37
C GLU A 143 8.26 -7.99 -16.56
N PRO A 144 7.28 -7.08 -16.59
CA PRO A 144 5.95 -7.41 -16.10
C PRO A 144 5.33 -8.55 -16.93
N GLY A 145 4.59 -9.43 -16.24
CA GLY A 145 4.09 -10.68 -16.83
C GLY A 145 5.06 -11.85 -16.75
N ASP A 146 6.29 -11.64 -16.27
CA ASP A 146 7.21 -12.73 -15.95
C ASP A 146 6.63 -13.59 -14.82
N LEU A 147 6.64 -14.90 -14.98
CA LEU A 147 6.26 -15.85 -13.94
C LEU A 147 7.51 -16.39 -13.26
N ILE A 148 7.75 -16.02 -12.00
CA ILE A 148 8.84 -16.60 -11.21
C ILE A 148 8.45 -18.02 -10.83
N VAL A 149 9.12 -18.99 -11.45
CA VAL A 149 8.83 -20.42 -11.27
C VAL A 149 9.84 -21.11 -10.37
N TYR A 150 11.04 -20.54 -10.24
CA TYR A 150 12.07 -21.01 -9.30
C TYR A 150 12.74 -19.85 -8.59
N ILE A 151 13.07 -20.06 -7.33
CA ILE A 151 14.04 -19.26 -6.59
C ILE A 151 15.40 -19.89 -6.78
N GLY A 152 16.41 -19.09 -7.16
CA GLY A 152 17.75 -19.55 -7.54
C GLY A 152 17.95 -19.70 -9.04
N VAL A 153 19.18 -20.00 -9.42
CA VAL A 153 19.65 -20.15 -10.80
C VAL A 153 20.50 -21.43 -10.94
N GLY A 154 20.66 -21.92 -12.17
CA GLY A 154 21.47 -23.10 -12.46
C GLY A 154 20.95 -24.37 -11.77
N GLU A 155 21.84 -25.05 -11.02
CA GLU A 155 21.53 -26.30 -10.29
C GLU A 155 20.91 -26.04 -8.91
N ASN A 156 20.92 -24.80 -8.41
CA ASN A 156 20.44 -24.42 -7.07
C ASN A 156 19.01 -23.87 -7.09
N LYS A 157 18.17 -24.38 -7.99
CA LYS A 157 16.77 -23.92 -8.13
C LYS A 157 15.84 -24.65 -7.16
N GLU A 158 15.07 -23.87 -6.42
CA GLU A 158 13.95 -24.37 -5.62
C GLU A 158 12.63 -23.96 -6.27
N SER A 159 11.73 -24.92 -6.48
CA SER A 159 10.45 -24.63 -7.14
C SER A 159 9.55 -23.77 -6.25
N VAL A 160 8.99 -22.68 -6.79
CA VAL A 160 8.00 -21.85 -6.10
C VAL A 160 6.77 -22.66 -5.71
N SER A 161 6.37 -23.64 -6.53
CA SER A 161 5.22 -24.51 -6.22
C SER A 161 5.44 -25.43 -5.01
N GLU A 162 6.70 -25.71 -4.65
CA GLU A 162 7.08 -26.49 -3.46
C GLU A 162 7.30 -25.62 -2.24
N LEU A 163 7.90 -24.43 -2.42
CA LEU A 163 8.11 -23.45 -1.35
C LEU A 163 6.80 -22.81 -0.87
N GLY A 164 5.80 -22.76 -1.75
CA GLY A 164 4.62 -21.92 -1.58
C GLY A 164 4.92 -20.43 -1.79
N TYR A 165 3.88 -19.63 -1.94
CA TYR A 165 3.99 -18.19 -2.23
C TYR A 165 4.81 -17.46 -1.15
N GLU A 166 4.46 -17.59 0.11
CA GLU A 166 5.13 -16.92 1.24
C GLU A 166 6.60 -17.33 1.38
N GLY A 167 6.90 -18.62 1.27
CA GLY A 167 8.27 -19.12 1.34
C GLY A 167 9.16 -18.59 0.22
N ALA A 168 8.61 -18.48 -0.99
CA ALA A 168 9.32 -17.93 -2.13
C ALA A 168 9.46 -16.40 -2.02
N LEU A 169 8.41 -15.70 -1.55
CA LEU A 169 8.42 -14.25 -1.35
C LEU A 169 9.50 -13.85 -0.33
N LYS A 170 9.60 -14.56 0.79
CA LYS A 170 10.64 -14.32 1.80
C LYS A 170 12.07 -14.45 1.24
N LYS A 171 12.29 -15.35 0.27
CA LYS A 171 13.59 -15.51 -0.41
C LYS A 171 13.86 -14.42 -1.47
N LEU A 172 12.81 -13.84 -2.06
CA LEU A 172 12.93 -12.70 -2.97
C LEU A 172 13.28 -11.41 -2.24
N GLN A 173 12.79 -11.23 -1.03
CA GLN A 173 13.14 -10.13 -0.14
C GLN A 173 14.59 -10.23 0.32
N GLY A 174 15.13 -9.16 0.87
CA GLY A 174 16.46 -9.13 1.46
C GLY A 174 17.10 -7.74 1.38
N THR A 175 18.18 -7.60 2.13
CA THR A 175 18.89 -6.34 2.34
C THR A 175 19.73 -5.91 1.16
N LYS A 176 19.98 -4.60 1.08
CA LYS A 176 20.95 -3.99 0.16
C LYS A 176 22.28 -4.73 0.18
N GLY A 177 22.83 -4.94 -1.02
CA GLY A 177 24.12 -5.60 -1.23
C GLY A 177 24.06 -7.13 -1.23
N THR A 178 22.89 -7.73 -0.97
CA THR A 178 22.67 -9.17 -1.17
C THR A 178 22.18 -9.46 -2.59
N VAL A 179 22.39 -10.67 -3.07
CA VAL A 179 21.98 -11.07 -4.42
C VAL A 179 20.63 -11.78 -4.34
N CYS A 180 19.71 -11.39 -5.23
CA CYS A 180 18.44 -12.05 -5.46
C CYS A 180 18.56 -12.90 -6.72
N GLU A 181 18.43 -14.21 -6.60
CA GLU A 181 18.51 -15.15 -7.72
C GLU A 181 17.15 -15.81 -7.92
N PHE A 182 16.65 -15.77 -9.16
CA PHE A 182 15.40 -16.42 -9.52
C PHE A 182 15.34 -16.72 -11.01
N THR A 183 14.45 -17.64 -11.40
CA THR A 183 14.20 -17.99 -12.79
C THR A 183 12.74 -17.73 -13.12
N VAL A 184 12.51 -17.02 -14.20
CA VAL A 184 11.17 -16.76 -14.72
C VAL A 184 10.84 -17.58 -15.96
N ALA A 185 9.56 -17.85 -16.15
CA ALA A 185 9.00 -18.29 -17.42
C ALA A 185 8.40 -17.07 -18.14
N ARG A 186 8.74 -16.89 -19.43
CA ARG A 186 8.40 -15.70 -20.23
C ARG A 186 7.96 -16.10 -21.64
N GLY A 187 7.34 -15.16 -22.36
CA GLY A 187 6.96 -15.29 -23.76
C GLY A 187 5.66 -16.03 -24.00
N GLU A 188 5.34 -16.30 -25.26
CA GLU A 188 4.09 -16.97 -25.65
C GLU A 188 4.03 -18.39 -25.06
N GLY A 189 2.99 -18.64 -24.27
CA GLY A 189 2.82 -19.91 -23.54
C GLY A 189 3.90 -20.18 -22.49
N TYR A 190 4.62 -19.16 -22.04
CA TYR A 190 5.70 -19.26 -21.02
C TYR A 190 6.80 -20.26 -21.37
N ALA A 191 7.12 -20.36 -22.65
CA ALA A 191 8.06 -21.37 -23.17
C ALA A 191 9.53 -21.06 -22.92
N GLU A 192 9.87 -19.80 -22.68
CA GLU A 192 11.24 -19.36 -22.41
C GLU A 192 11.52 -19.29 -20.92
N GLN A 193 12.67 -19.79 -20.48
CA GLN A 193 13.16 -19.59 -19.11
C GLN A 193 14.33 -18.60 -19.14
N VAL A 194 14.21 -17.55 -18.29
CA VAL A 194 15.25 -16.53 -18.13
C VAL A 194 15.71 -16.53 -16.67
N GLU A 195 17.03 -16.60 -16.47
CA GLU A 195 17.66 -16.58 -15.16
C GLU A 195 18.10 -15.16 -14.81
N PHE A 196 17.83 -14.74 -13.60
CA PHE A 196 18.23 -13.45 -13.07
C PHE A 196 19.07 -13.61 -11.80
N SER A 197 20.17 -12.85 -11.74
CA SER A 197 21.01 -12.69 -10.56
C SER A 197 21.18 -11.19 -10.35
N ILE A 198 20.41 -10.61 -9.44
CA ILE A 198 20.25 -9.16 -9.29
C ILE A 198 20.69 -8.75 -7.89
N MET A 199 21.66 -7.83 -7.81
CA MET A 199 22.05 -7.24 -6.53
C MET A 199 20.96 -6.31 -6.05
N ARG A 200 20.49 -6.52 -4.81
CA ARG A 200 19.53 -5.63 -4.17
C ARG A 200 20.20 -4.30 -3.83
N ASP A 201 19.56 -3.22 -4.16
CA ASP A 201 20.04 -1.87 -3.86
C ASP A 201 18.90 -0.99 -3.34
N VAL A 202 19.26 0.20 -2.85
CA VAL A 202 18.32 1.27 -2.55
C VAL A 202 18.09 2.07 -3.83
N PHE A 203 16.84 2.31 -4.16
CA PHE A 203 16.45 3.14 -5.29
C PHE A 203 15.24 4.00 -4.91
N THR A 204 15.17 5.19 -5.49
CA THR A 204 14.00 6.06 -5.30
C THR A 204 12.95 5.67 -6.34
N SER A 205 11.78 5.24 -5.89
CA SER A 205 10.64 5.05 -6.79
C SER A 205 9.86 6.34 -6.94
N GLU A 206 9.38 6.60 -8.14
CA GLU A 206 8.40 7.64 -8.37
C GLU A 206 7.04 7.15 -7.88
N SER A 207 6.47 7.81 -6.88
CA SER A 207 5.09 7.55 -6.42
C SER A 207 4.06 8.20 -7.33
N VAL A 208 4.48 9.15 -8.16
CA VAL A 208 3.64 9.87 -9.11
C VAL A 208 4.30 9.91 -10.48
N THR A 209 3.61 9.40 -11.49
CA THR A 209 3.98 9.61 -12.89
C THR A 209 2.92 10.42 -13.61
N TYR A 210 3.29 11.13 -14.67
CA TYR A 210 2.34 11.96 -15.39
C TYR A 210 2.71 12.15 -16.87
N HIS A 211 1.70 12.35 -17.70
CA HIS A 211 1.88 12.67 -19.10
C HIS A 211 0.65 13.42 -19.65
N VAL A 212 0.80 14.04 -20.80
CA VAL A 212 -0.35 14.56 -21.58
C VAL A 212 -0.91 13.37 -22.37
N ALA A 213 -2.21 13.15 -22.29
CA ALA A 213 -2.85 12.02 -22.98
C ALA A 213 -2.59 12.06 -24.48
N SER A 214 -2.13 10.94 -25.07
CA SER A 214 -1.84 10.83 -26.50
C SER A 214 -3.10 11.02 -27.36
N THR A 215 -4.27 10.68 -26.82
CA THR A 215 -5.57 10.77 -27.50
C THR A 215 -6.22 12.15 -27.36
N ASN A 216 -5.80 12.98 -26.41
CA ASN A 216 -6.34 14.32 -26.20
C ASN A 216 -5.33 15.24 -25.51
N SER A 217 -4.72 16.15 -26.26
CA SER A 217 -3.68 17.09 -25.78
C SER A 217 -4.15 18.07 -24.69
N LYS A 218 -5.46 18.16 -24.41
CA LYS A 218 -6.00 18.97 -23.32
C LYS A 218 -6.15 18.22 -22.02
N VAL A 219 -5.90 16.91 -22.01
CA VAL A 219 -6.03 16.03 -20.83
C VAL A 219 -4.66 15.65 -20.33
N GLY A 220 -4.44 15.86 -19.04
CA GLY A 220 -3.28 15.35 -18.29
C GLY A 220 -3.67 14.12 -17.50
N VAL A 221 -2.87 13.09 -17.57
CA VAL A 221 -3.00 11.88 -16.77
C VAL A 221 -1.94 11.91 -15.69
N ILE A 222 -2.37 11.76 -14.44
CA ILE A 222 -1.50 11.67 -13.25
C ILE A 222 -1.78 10.33 -12.60
N LYS A 223 -0.82 9.43 -12.66
CA LYS A 223 -0.90 8.13 -11.99
C LYS A 223 -0.26 8.24 -10.62
N LEU A 224 -1.06 7.97 -9.59
CA LEU A 224 -0.63 7.89 -8.20
C LEU A 224 -0.40 6.41 -7.89
N ILE A 225 0.86 6.00 -7.78
CA ILE A 225 1.24 4.59 -7.60
C ILE A 225 1.03 4.17 -6.14
N GLN A 226 1.42 5.05 -5.21
CA GLN A 226 1.23 4.90 -3.77
C GLN A 226 1.28 6.27 -3.10
N PHE A 227 1.00 6.31 -1.79
CA PHE A 227 1.14 7.53 -0.98
C PHE A 227 2.28 7.35 0.02
N ASP A 228 3.50 7.74 -0.37
CA ASP A 228 4.67 7.87 0.51
C ASP A 228 4.97 9.33 0.82
N LEU A 229 6.00 9.61 1.62
CA LEU A 229 6.31 10.99 2.04
C LEU A 229 6.80 11.87 0.89
N THR A 230 7.18 11.31 -0.26
CA THR A 230 7.61 12.06 -1.45
C THR A 230 6.46 12.43 -2.38
N THR A 231 5.33 11.74 -2.27
CA THR A 231 4.14 11.91 -3.13
C THR A 231 3.63 13.34 -3.19
N PRO A 232 3.53 14.13 -2.08
CA PRO A 232 3.00 15.49 -2.14
C PRO A 232 3.81 16.41 -3.05
N GLN A 233 5.15 16.33 -3.01
CA GLN A 233 6.01 17.11 -3.86
C GLN A 233 5.95 16.68 -5.33
N GLN A 234 5.94 15.36 -5.58
CA GLN A 234 5.83 14.80 -6.92
C GLN A 234 4.47 15.16 -7.54
N PHE A 235 3.38 15.12 -6.75
CA PHE A 235 2.05 15.54 -7.19
C PHE A 235 2.03 17.01 -7.60
N CYS A 236 2.61 17.91 -6.80
CA CYS A 236 2.71 19.33 -7.16
C CYS A 236 3.50 19.53 -8.44
N THR A 237 4.62 18.82 -8.61
CA THR A 237 5.45 18.86 -9.82
C THR A 237 4.64 18.42 -11.06
N ALA A 238 3.88 17.32 -10.94
CA ALA A 238 3.02 16.82 -12.01
C ALA A 238 1.94 17.83 -12.40
N MET A 239 1.22 18.36 -11.41
CA MET A 239 0.18 19.36 -11.63
C MET A 239 0.72 20.63 -12.30
N ASP A 240 1.80 21.20 -11.77
CA ASP A 240 2.40 22.43 -12.29
C ASP A 240 2.93 22.23 -13.73
N SER A 241 3.54 21.08 -14.02
CA SER A 241 4.05 20.73 -15.36
C SER A 241 2.91 20.58 -16.39
N LEU A 242 1.86 19.87 -16.02
CA LEU A 242 0.70 19.69 -16.91
C LEU A 242 -0.05 21.00 -17.16
N ILE A 243 -0.24 21.84 -16.13
CA ILE A 243 -0.83 23.17 -16.27
C ILE A 243 0.03 24.03 -17.20
N ALA A 244 1.36 24.01 -17.03
CA ALA A 244 2.27 24.76 -17.91
C ALA A 244 2.23 24.27 -19.37
N SER A 245 1.93 22.99 -19.59
CA SER A 245 1.74 22.40 -20.91
C SER A 245 0.39 22.73 -21.57
N GLY A 246 -0.49 23.49 -20.88
CA GLY A 246 -1.79 23.90 -21.42
C GLY A 246 -2.90 22.87 -21.23
N VAL A 247 -2.74 21.92 -20.34
CA VAL A 247 -3.77 20.94 -19.97
C VAL A 247 -4.94 21.66 -19.28
N GLU A 248 -6.15 21.29 -19.66
CA GLU A 248 -7.40 21.86 -19.14
C GLU A 248 -8.19 20.88 -18.26
N TYR A 249 -7.98 19.57 -18.45
CA TYR A 249 -8.68 18.47 -17.78
C TYR A 249 -7.68 17.48 -17.18
N PHE A 250 -8.05 16.81 -16.08
CA PHE A 250 -7.14 15.93 -15.33
C PHE A 250 -7.76 14.57 -15.07
N ILE A 251 -6.99 13.52 -15.29
CA ILE A 251 -7.32 12.15 -14.87
C ILE A 251 -6.33 11.75 -13.76
N PHE A 252 -6.86 11.39 -12.60
CA PHE A 252 -6.10 10.82 -11.50
C PHE A 252 -6.26 9.32 -11.54
N ASP A 253 -5.22 8.59 -11.91
CA ASP A 253 -5.24 7.12 -11.97
C ASP A 253 -4.73 6.56 -10.65
N VAL A 254 -5.64 6.01 -9.83
CA VAL A 254 -5.34 5.29 -8.59
C VAL A 254 -5.62 3.79 -8.70
N ARG A 255 -5.76 3.28 -9.91
CA ARG A 255 -5.87 1.83 -10.12
C ARG A 255 -4.60 1.14 -9.65
N TYR A 256 -4.77 0.06 -8.89
CA TYR A 256 -3.69 -0.69 -8.22
C TYR A 256 -2.92 0.10 -7.15
N ASN A 257 -3.39 1.27 -6.73
CA ASN A 257 -2.80 2.01 -5.61
C ASN A 257 -3.31 1.42 -4.28
N PRO A 258 -2.43 0.84 -3.47
CA PRO A 258 -2.82 0.18 -2.21
C PRO A 258 -3.06 1.14 -1.06
N GLY A 259 -2.80 2.43 -1.27
CA GLY A 259 -2.84 3.44 -0.23
C GLY A 259 -1.46 3.95 0.16
N GLY A 260 -1.22 4.08 1.46
CA GLY A 260 0.05 4.55 2.01
C GLY A 260 -0.11 5.46 3.21
N ASP A 261 0.79 6.43 3.35
CA ASP A 261 0.91 7.30 4.52
C ASP A 261 -0.21 8.34 4.63
N LEU A 262 -0.73 8.53 5.85
CA LEU A 262 -1.82 9.46 6.11
C LEU A 262 -1.40 10.93 5.97
N ALA A 263 -0.19 11.30 6.38
CA ALA A 263 0.29 12.68 6.23
C ALA A 263 0.45 13.04 4.74
N SER A 264 0.95 12.09 3.95
CA SER A 264 1.07 12.22 2.51
C SER A 264 -0.27 12.50 1.83
N ILE A 265 -1.27 11.65 2.06
CA ILE A 265 -2.58 11.82 1.41
C ILE A 265 -3.30 13.08 1.91
N THR A 266 -3.18 13.44 3.18
CA THR A 266 -3.79 14.67 3.69
C THR A 266 -3.13 15.92 3.11
N ALA A 267 -1.83 15.91 2.86
CA ALA A 267 -1.14 16.96 2.15
C ALA A 267 -1.63 17.09 0.69
N VAL A 268 -1.69 15.98 -0.04
CA VAL A 268 -2.19 15.97 -1.44
C VAL A 268 -3.62 16.51 -1.52
N LEU A 269 -4.52 16.07 -0.64
CA LEU A 269 -5.90 16.56 -0.59
C LEU A 269 -5.98 18.05 -0.23
N SER A 270 -5.08 18.54 0.62
CA SER A 270 -5.06 19.96 1.00
C SER A 270 -4.79 20.90 -0.17
N TYR A 271 -4.10 20.44 -1.21
CA TYR A 271 -3.91 21.22 -2.45
C TYR A 271 -5.18 21.33 -3.31
N MET A 272 -6.20 20.49 -3.04
CA MET A 272 -7.42 20.40 -3.85
C MET A 272 -8.70 20.77 -3.10
N LEU A 273 -8.67 20.80 -1.76
CA LEU A 273 -9.82 21.11 -0.91
C LEU A 273 -9.66 22.48 -0.25
N ASN A 274 -10.78 23.10 0.18
CA ASN A 274 -10.72 24.40 0.87
C ASN A 274 -10.25 24.27 2.31
N GLU A 275 -9.71 25.36 2.85
CA GLU A 275 -9.40 25.46 4.28
C GLU A 275 -10.65 25.14 5.13
N ASN A 276 -10.49 24.30 6.15
CA ASN A 276 -11.51 23.77 7.04
C ASN A 276 -12.44 22.69 6.46
N ASP A 277 -12.32 22.30 5.19
CA ASP A 277 -12.98 21.08 4.70
C ASP A 277 -12.51 19.89 5.55
N VAL A 278 -13.40 18.94 5.84
CA VAL A 278 -13.03 17.73 6.57
C VAL A 278 -12.21 16.83 5.64
N LEU A 279 -11.04 16.39 6.10
CA LEU A 279 -10.22 15.41 5.37
C LEU A 279 -10.63 13.99 5.70
N ILE A 280 -10.69 13.70 7.00
CA ILE A 280 -10.92 12.36 7.52
C ILE A 280 -11.50 12.46 8.94
N LYS A 281 -12.36 11.51 9.27
CA LYS A 281 -12.81 11.26 10.65
C LYS A 281 -12.24 9.92 11.08
N THR A 282 -11.63 9.84 12.25
CA THR A 282 -11.13 8.58 12.81
C THR A 282 -11.84 8.26 14.10
N ARG A 283 -12.13 6.98 14.32
CA ARG A 283 -12.79 6.51 15.54
C ARG A 283 -12.05 5.31 16.11
N ASP A 284 -11.71 5.40 17.38
CA ASP A 284 -11.05 4.32 18.11
C ASP A 284 -12.06 3.31 18.72
N ARG A 285 -11.53 2.32 19.41
CA ARG A 285 -12.31 1.27 20.09
C ARG A 285 -13.23 1.82 21.17
N SER A 286 -12.90 2.95 21.80
CA SER A 286 -13.73 3.58 22.84
C SER A 286 -14.91 4.35 22.26
N GLY A 287 -14.93 4.57 20.94
CA GLY A 287 -15.89 5.42 20.25
C GLY A 287 -15.47 6.90 20.20
N SER A 288 -14.26 7.24 20.69
CA SER A 288 -13.71 8.58 20.57
C SER A 288 -13.44 8.91 19.10
N GLU A 289 -13.94 10.05 18.65
CA GLU A 289 -13.80 10.50 17.26
C GLU A 289 -12.88 11.72 17.16
N VAL A 290 -11.96 11.66 16.23
CA VAL A 290 -11.09 12.78 15.85
C VAL A 290 -11.41 13.19 14.42
N VAL A 291 -11.65 14.48 14.20
CA VAL A 291 -11.92 15.05 12.87
C VAL A 291 -10.71 15.86 12.44
N THR A 292 -10.03 15.41 11.39
CA THR A 292 -8.94 16.14 10.75
C THR A 292 -9.50 16.99 9.62
N LYS A 293 -9.07 18.25 9.57
CA LYS A 293 -9.50 19.24 8.57
C LYS A 293 -8.33 19.77 7.77
N VAL A 294 -8.63 20.26 6.58
CA VAL A 294 -7.67 21.01 5.77
C VAL A 294 -7.21 22.24 6.52
N GLY A 295 -5.90 22.37 6.63
CA GLY A 295 -5.26 23.53 7.26
C GLY A 295 -3.75 23.49 7.03
N PRO A 296 -3.03 24.56 7.37
CA PRO A 296 -1.58 24.58 7.31
C PRO A 296 -0.99 23.48 8.21
N VAL A 297 -0.05 22.70 7.68
CA VAL A 297 0.67 21.67 8.41
C VAL A 297 2.17 21.99 8.35
N GLN A 298 2.83 21.93 9.50
CA GLN A 298 4.25 22.20 9.58
C GLN A 298 4.93 21.22 10.53
N TYR A 299 5.64 20.28 9.96
CA TYR A 299 6.58 19.41 10.67
C TYR A 299 7.94 20.09 10.79
N LYS A 300 8.76 19.67 11.75
CA LYS A 300 10.13 20.21 11.92
C LYS A 300 10.98 19.81 10.70
N PRO A 301 11.94 20.63 10.28
CA PRO A 301 12.81 20.31 9.14
C PRO A 301 13.64 19.02 9.30
N THR A 302 13.84 18.55 10.54
CA THR A 302 14.56 17.31 10.86
C THR A 302 13.64 16.08 10.90
N ASP A 303 12.33 16.28 10.71
CA ASP A 303 11.34 15.22 10.69
C ASP A 303 11.18 14.69 9.26
N ALA A 304 11.11 13.38 9.08
CA ALA A 304 10.85 12.76 7.78
C ALA A 304 9.55 13.29 7.15
N TYR A 305 8.55 13.57 7.99
CA TYR A 305 7.26 14.14 7.57
C TYR A 305 7.34 15.59 7.05
N SER A 306 8.49 16.25 7.13
CA SER A 306 8.66 17.62 6.62
C SER A 306 8.32 17.77 5.13
N ALA A 307 8.42 16.68 4.37
CA ALA A 307 7.99 16.63 2.97
C ALA A 307 6.46 16.75 2.78
N CYS A 308 5.68 16.52 3.83
CA CYS A 308 4.23 16.67 3.86
C CYS A 308 3.78 18.03 4.41
N ASN A 309 4.68 19.00 4.55
CA ASN A 309 4.32 20.35 4.96
C ASN A 309 3.40 21.00 3.91
N VAL A 310 2.34 21.66 4.39
CA VAL A 310 1.41 22.42 3.56
C VAL A 310 1.38 23.85 4.05
N ALA A 311 1.90 24.77 3.24
CA ALA A 311 1.81 26.19 3.54
C ALA A 311 0.38 26.70 3.35
N LYS A 312 0.03 27.78 4.05
CA LYS A 312 -1.33 28.32 3.96
C LYS A 312 -1.71 28.76 2.55
N GLU A 313 -0.77 29.31 1.82
CA GLU A 313 -0.91 29.76 0.42
C GLU A 313 -1.10 28.62 -0.59
N ASP A 314 -0.69 27.41 -0.21
CA ASP A 314 -0.82 26.23 -1.08
C ASP A 314 -2.16 25.49 -0.90
N ILE A 315 -2.92 25.84 0.14
CA ILE A 315 -4.25 25.26 0.36
C ILE A 315 -5.15 25.62 -0.83
N ALA A 316 -5.84 24.61 -1.37
CA ALA A 316 -6.72 24.71 -2.54
C ALA A 316 -6.02 25.21 -3.82
N LYS A 317 -4.70 25.16 -3.90
CA LYS A 317 -3.89 25.63 -5.07
C LYS A 317 -4.40 25.13 -6.39
N TYR A 318 -4.87 23.90 -6.46
CA TYR A 318 -5.33 23.28 -7.70
C TYR A 318 -6.86 23.11 -7.80
N ARG A 319 -7.62 23.49 -6.78
CA ARG A 319 -9.06 23.27 -6.72
C ARG A 319 -9.80 23.76 -7.97
N ASP A 320 -9.59 25.00 -8.37
CA ASP A 320 -10.27 25.62 -9.53
C ASP A 320 -9.80 25.03 -10.87
N LYS A 321 -8.69 24.32 -10.88
CA LYS A 321 -8.17 23.62 -12.06
C LYS A 321 -8.82 22.25 -12.24
N VAL A 322 -9.18 21.58 -11.13
CA VAL A 322 -9.65 20.19 -11.15
C VAL A 322 -11.16 20.07 -10.96
N LYS A 323 -11.80 20.98 -10.20
CA LYS A 323 -13.23 20.87 -9.90
C LYS A 323 -14.10 20.91 -11.15
N GLY A 324 -14.85 19.81 -11.37
CA GLY A 324 -15.70 19.61 -12.54
C GLY A 324 -14.92 19.46 -13.85
N LYS A 325 -13.62 19.24 -13.77
CA LYS A 325 -12.70 19.07 -14.91
C LYS A 325 -11.78 17.88 -14.72
N SER A 326 -12.12 16.99 -13.81
CA SER A 326 -11.29 15.83 -13.51
C SER A 326 -12.10 14.57 -13.27
N ALA A 327 -11.47 13.43 -13.46
CA ALA A 327 -11.99 12.14 -13.06
C ALA A 327 -10.91 11.32 -12.34
N VAL A 328 -11.35 10.39 -11.49
CA VAL A 328 -10.49 9.42 -10.81
C VAL A 328 -10.75 8.03 -11.38
N LEU A 329 -9.69 7.35 -11.84
CA LEU A 329 -9.75 5.97 -12.27
C LEU A 329 -9.50 5.04 -11.09
N THR A 330 -10.43 4.11 -10.85
CA THR A 330 -10.38 3.15 -9.74
C THR A 330 -10.53 1.71 -10.20
N ASN A 331 -10.05 0.77 -9.37
CA ASN A 331 -10.34 -0.65 -9.52
C ASN A 331 -10.38 -1.36 -8.17
N GLY A 332 -10.64 -2.67 -8.17
CA GLY A 332 -10.72 -3.50 -6.96
C GLY A 332 -9.44 -3.56 -6.11
N SER A 333 -8.31 -3.10 -6.64
CA SER A 333 -7.04 -2.98 -5.92
C SER A 333 -6.75 -1.57 -5.42
N THR A 334 -7.62 -0.59 -5.71
CA THR A 334 -7.57 0.74 -5.11
C THR A 334 -7.97 0.64 -3.65
N ALA A 335 -7.08 0.91 -2.69
CA ALA A 335 -7.33 0.64 -1.28
C ALA A 335 -6.87 1.77 -0.33
N SER A 336 -7.45 1.82 0.88
CA SER A 336 -6.95 2.63 2.01
C SER A 336 -6.83 4.13 1.68
N ALA A 337 -5.63 4.74 1.75
CA ALA A 337 -5.40 6.16 1.43
C ALA A 337 -5.86 6.52 0.00
N ALA A 338 -5.78 5.59 -0.96
CA ALA A 338 -6.29 5.79 -2.31
C ALA A 338 -7.83 5.85 -2.34
N GLU A 339 -8.49 5.12 -1.44
CA GLU A 339 -9.94 5.25 -1.27
C GLU A 339 -10.32 6.56 -0.57
N LEU A 340 -9.51 7.01 0.40
CA LEU A 340 -9.71 8.32 1.02
C LEU A 340 -9.57 9.45 -0.01
N PHE A 341 -8.56 9.37 -0.89
CA PHE A 341 -8.39 10.28 -2.02
C PHE A 341 -9.63 10.31 -2.91
N THR A 342 -10.06 9.14 -3.36
CA THR A 342 -11.23 8.97 -4.24
C THR A 342 -12.49 9.51 -3.58
N CYS A 343 -12.77 9.10 -2.34
CA CYS A 343 -13.98 9.47 -1.64
C CYS A 343 -14.02 10.97 -1.30
N ALA A 344 -12.89 11.57 -0.92
CA ALA A 344 -12.83 13.00 -0.64
C ALA A 344 -13.12 13.83 -1.89
N LEU A 345 -12.58 13.45 -3.06
CA LEU A 345 -12.86 14.15 -4.32
C LEU A 345 -14.31 13.97 -4.76
N MET A 346 -14.90 12.80 -4.54
CA MET A 346 -16.33 12.53 -4.78
C MET A 346 -17.21 13.34 -3.82
N ASP A 347 -16.95 13.28 -2.52
CA ASP A 347 -17.76 13.92 -1.47
C ASP A 347 -17.83 15.46 -1.62
N TYR A 348 -16.83 16.07 -2.22
CA TYR A 348 -16.76 17.52 -2.46
C TYR A 348 -17.09 17.93 -3.91
N ASP A 349 -17.62 17.02 -4.73
CA ASP A 349 -17.93 17.25 -6.14
C ASP A 349 -16.73 17.82 -6.92
N ILE A 350 -15.53 17.30 -6.67
CA ILE A 350 -14.31 17.71 -7.37
C ILE A 350 -14.13 16.92 -8.65
N SER A 351 -14.26 15.59 -8.57
CA SER A 351 -14.00 14.66 -9.67
C SER A 351 -15.10 13.61 -9.77
N GLU A 352 -15.38 13.19 -11.01
CA GLU A 352 -16.18 11.99 -11.30
C GLU A 352 -15.34 10.74 -11.10
N ILE A 353 -15.92 9.65 -10.60
CA ILE A 353 -15.24 8.37 -10.38
C ILE A 353 -15.58 7.41 -11.51
N VAL A 354 -14.54 6.85 -12.15
CA VAL A 354 -14.69 5.95 -13.32
C VAL A 354 -13.89 4.66 -13.06
N GLY A 355 -14.42 3.54 -13.49
CA GLY A 355 -13.75 2.24 -13.38
C GLY A 355 -14.59 1.23 -12.62
N THR A 356 -14.02 0.52 -11.66
CA THR A 356 -14.72 -0.49 -10.87
C THR A 356 -14.68 -0.18 -9.38
N THR A 357 -15.55 -0.84 -8.60
CA THR A 357 -15.64 -0.68 -7.14
C THR A 357 -14.28 -0.93 -6.49
N THR A 358 -13.92 -0.07 -5.54
CA THR A 358 -12.64 -0.15 -4.81
C THR A 358 -12.61 -1.28 -3.78
N TYR A 359 -11.49 -1.47 -3.11
CA TYR A 359 -11.26 -2.59 -2.20
C TYR A 359 -12.11 -2.58 -0.93
N GLY A 360 -12.37 -1.41 -0.33
CA GLY A 360 -13.12 -1.28 0.92
C GLY A 360 -12.28 -1.40 2.20
N LYS A 361 -11.11 -0.76 2.27
CA LYS A 361 -10.28 -0.72 3.49
C LYS A 361 -10.48 0.58 4.25
N GLY A 362 -11.38 0.57 5.23
CA GLY A 362 -11.68 1.71 6.13
C GLY A 362 -11.05 1.56 7.52
N SER A 363 -9.92 0.86 7.65
CA SER A 363 -9.21 0.63 8.91
C SER A 363 -7.81 1.26 8.89
N MET A 364 -7.42 1.86 10.02
CA MET A 364 -6.12 2.48 10.23
C MET A 364 -5.28 1.59 11.14
N GLN A 365 -4.08 1.24 10.67
CA GLN A 365 -3.08 0.55 11.47
C GLN A 365 -2.12 1.56 12.08
N SER A 366 -1.67 1.28 13.30
CA SER A 366 -0.53 1.95 13.93
C SER A 366 0.62 0.96 14.08
N ILE A 367 1.83 1.45 13.92
CA ILE A 367 3.06 0.70 14.14
C ILE A 367 3.66 1.18 15.45
N PHE A 368 3.89 0.25 16.35
CA PHE A 368 4.46 0.48 17.66
C PHE A 368 5.89 -0.05 17.67
N SER A 369 6.88 0.85 17.65
CA SER A 369 8.27 0.46 17.81
C SER A 369 8.51 -0.13 19.20
N LEU A 370 9.12 -1.29 19.25
CA LEU A 370 9.48 -1.97 20.49
C LEU A 370 10.70 -1.34 21.17
N ALA A 371 11.43 -0.44 20.49
CA ALA A 371 12.57 0.28 21.04
C ALA A 371 12.23 1.08 22.31
N TYR A 372 11.00 1.56 22.45
CA TYR A 372 10.52 2.21 23.66
C TYR A 372 10.50 1.29 24.89
N TYR A 373 10.48 -0.01 24.66
CA TYR A 373 10.48 -1.05 25.70
C TYR A 373 11.85 -1.75 25.84
N GLY A 374 12.86 -1.29 25.07
CA GLY A 374 14.21 -1.84 25.08
C GLY A 374 14.42 -3.07 24.21
N PHE A 375 13.54 -3.30 23.25
CA PHE A 375 13.61 -4.38 22.27
C PHE A 375 13.70 -3.82 20.85
N ASP A 376 14.23 -4.60 19.93
CA ASP A 376 14.21 -4.27 18.50
C ASP A 376 12.87 -4.63 17.86
N GLY A 377 12.63 -4.13 16.64
CA GLY A 377 11.44 -4.45 15.88
C GLY A 377 10.21 -3.59 16.18
N ALA A 378 9.06 -4.02 15.67
CA ALA A 378 7.79 -3.30 15.81
C ALA A 378 6.57 -4.23 15.73
N VAL A 379 5.44 -3.76 16.25
CA VAL A 379 4.14 -4.42 16.12
C VAL A 379 3.17 -3.51 15.40
N LYS A 380 2.57 -4.00 14.33
CA LYS A 380 1.49 -3.33 13.60
C LYS A 380 0.15 -3.90 14.03
N MET A 381 -0.83 -3.05 14.29
CA MET A 381 -2.19 -3.48 14.56
C MET A 381 -3.22 -2.42 14.18
N THR A 382 -4.46 -2.82 13.96
CA THR A 382 -5.57 -1.89 13.73
C THR A 382 -5.95 -1.19 15.03
N THR A 383 -5.82 0.14 15.04
CA THR A 383 -6.11 0.98 16.21
C THR A 383 -7.37 1.82 16.03
N LYS A 384 -7.71 2.18 14.79
CA LYS A 384 -8.86 3.05 14.49
C LYS A 384 -9.59 2.56 13.23
N LYS A 385 -10.83 2.95 13.10
CA LYS A 385 -11.52 3.02 11.81
C LYS A 385 -11.53 4.45 11.33
N TYR A 386 -11.49 4.64 10.03
CA TYR A 386 -11.62 5.97 9.44
C TYR A 386 -12.83 6.06 8.52
N PHE A 387 -13.33 7.26 8.40
CA PHE A 387 -14.54 7.59 7.66
C PHE A 387 -14.25 8.77 6.74
N PRO A 388 -14.86 8.79 5.57
CA PRO A 388 -14.71 9.88 4.63
C PRO A 388 -15.30 11.19 5.14
N PRO A 389 -15.07 12.31 4.42
CA PRO A 389 -15.54 13.63 4.84
C PRO A 389 -17.05 13.71 5.07
N VAL A 390 -17.85 13.24 4.12
CA VAL A 390 -19.31 13.43 4.10
C VAL A 390 -20.05 12.10 4.08
N SER A 391 -19.68 11.17 3.20
CA SER A 391 -20.36 9.87 3.03
C SER A 391 -20.21 8.96 4.25
N GLU A 392 -21.02 7.89 4.32
CA GLU A 392 -21.09 7.01 5.50
C GLU A 392 -19.87 6.11 5.70
N GLY A 393 -19.04 5.96 4.67
CA GLY A 393 -17.85 5.09 4.69
C GLY A 393 -17.96 3.92 3.73
N TYR A 394 -16.83 3.31 3.49
CA TYR A 394 -16.66 2.27 2.49
C TYR A 394 -16.01 0.99 3.05
N ASP A 395 -15.80 0.91 4.37
CA ASP A 395 -15.17 -0.25 5.02
C ASP A 395 -15.95 -1.54 4.73
N GLY A 396 -15.29 -2.48 4.06
CA GLY A 396 -15.84 -3.78 3.67
C GLY A 396 -16.74 -3.78 2.43
N ILE A 397 -17.04 -2.60 1.84
CA ILE A 397 -17.92 -2.49 0.67
C ILE A 397 -17.28 -1.83 -0.56
N GLY A 398 -16.24 -1.01 -0.36
CA GLY A 398 -15.61 -0.22 -1.40
C GLY A 398 -16.41 1.03 -1.82
N ILE A 399 -15.79 1.85 -2.66
CA ILE A 399 -16.39 3.03 -3.27
C ILE A 399 -16.89 2.63 -4.66
N LYS A 400 -18.18 2.85 -4.91
CA LYS A 400 -18.78 2.60 -6.21
C LYS A 400 -18.46 3.76 -7.16
N PRO A 401 -18.01 3.49 -8.40
CA PRO A 401 -17.78 4.56 -9.37
C PRO A 401 -19.09 5.18 -9.82
N ASP A 402 -19.03 6.45 -10.25
CA ASP A 402 -20.14 7.15 -10.92
C ASP A 402 -20.39 6.57 -12.31
N LEU A 403 -19.33 6.19 -13.00
CA LEU A 403 -19.37 5.49 -14.28
C LEU A 403 -18.63 4.15 -14.17
N GLU A 404 -19.38 3.06 -14.09
CA GLU A 404 -18.83 1.71 -14.03
C GLU A 404 -18.31 1.27 -15.41
N VAL A 405 -17.03 1.00 -15.50
CA VAL A 405 -16.34 0.55 -16.72
C VAL A 405 -15.35 -0.55 -16.35
N GLU A 406 -15.64 -1.78 -16.75
CA GLU A 406 -14.68 -2.88 -16.63
C GLU A 406 -13.50 -2.70 -17.58
N LEU A 407 -12.31 -3.15 -17.17
CA LEU A 407 -11.17 -3.24 -18.09
C LEU A 407 -11.51 -4.21 -19.22
N ASP A 408 -11.13 -3.88 -20.46
CA ASP A 408 -11.33 -4.80 -21.58
C ASP A 408 -10.61 -6.13 -21.30
N LYS A 409 -11.30 -7.25 -21.52
CA LYS A 409 -10.78 -8.60 -21.25
C LYS A 409 -9.47 -8.91 -21.97
N SER A 410 -9.24 -8.30 -23.12
CA SER A 410 -7.97 -8.43 -23.84
C SER A 410 -6.78 -7.80 -23.11
N LEU A 411 -7.06 -6.93 -22.12
CA LEU A 411 -6.07 -6.20 -21.33
C LEU A 411 -5.89 -6.78 -19.92
N GLU A 412 -6.75 -7.70 -19.48
CA GLU A 412 -6.69 -8.27 -18.10
C GLU A 412 -5.33 -8.90 -17.77
N ASN A 413 -4.65 -9.49 -18.77
CA ASN A 413 -3.33 -10.09 -18.62
C ASN A 413 -2.20 -9.17 -19.14
N LYS A 414 -2.52 -7.93 -19.49
CA LYS A 414 -1.54 -6.95 -19.91
C LYS A 414 -1.17 -6.05 -18.75
N ASN A 415 0.11 -5.87 -18.54
CA ASN A 415 0.55 -4.95 -17.51
C ASN A 415 -0.06 -3.57 -17.71
N ILE A 416 -0.69 -3.01 -16.66
CA ILE A 416 -1.33 -1.70 -16.67
C ILE A 416 -0.37 -0.57 -17.09
N TYR A 417 0.93 -0.70 -16.83
CA TYR A 417 1.95 0.28 -17.22
C TYR A 417 2.40 0.15 -18.69
N LYS A 418 2.01 -0.94 -19.37
CA LYS A 418 2.26 -1.17 -20.80
C LYS A 418 0.99 -0.98 -21.67
N ILE A 419 -0.15 -0.69 -21.05
CA ILE A 419 -1.38 -0.33 -21.76
C ILE A 419 -1.21 1.11 -22.26
N THR A 420 -1.33 1.31 -23.58
CA THR A 420 -1.28 2.66 -24.15
C THR A 420 -2.60 3.40 -23.90
N ASP A 421 -2.58 4.72 -23.97
CA ASP A 421 -3.80 5.53 -23.77
C ASP A 421 -4.92 5.14 -24.75
N GLU A 422 -4.55 4.77 -25.99
CA GLU A 422 -5.51 4.35 -27.03
C GLU A 422 -6.17 3.01 -26.70
N GLU A 423 -5.44 2.10 -26.05
CA GLU A 423 -5.95 0.78 -25.70
C GLU A 423 -6.79 0.81 -24.41
N ASP A 424 -6.47 1.74 -23.48
CA ASP A 424 -7.11 1.82 -22.17
C ASP A 424 -8.55 2.32 -22.26
N ASN A 425 -9.48 1.37 -22.35
CA ASN A 425 -10.91 1.67 -22.46
C ASN A 425 -11.46 2.42 -21.23
N GLN A 426 -10.92 2.23 -20.05
CA GLN A 426 -11.31 2.98 -18.84
C GLN A 426 -10.82 4.41 -18.90
N LEU A 427 -9.57 4.64 -19.32
CA LEU A 427 -9.02 5.98 -19.55
C LEU A 427 -9.81 6.71 -20.62
N GLN A 428 -10.13 6.06 -21.76
CA GLN A 428 -10.92 6.66 -22.83
C GLN A 428 -12.35 7.04 -22.37
N ALA A 429 -12.97 6.21 -21.54
CA ALA A 429 -14.28 6.53 -20.96
C ALA A 429 -14.20 7.76 -20.02
N ALA A 430 -13.16 7.85 -19.19
CA ALA A 430 -12.94 9.01 -18.33
C ALA A 430 -12.68 10.30 -19.12
N ILE A 431 -11.85 10.26 -20.18
CA ILE A 431 -11.59 11.39 -21.08
C ILE A 431 -12.89 11.86 -21.76
N ALA A 432 -13.71 10.91 -22.22
CA ALA A 432 -15.00 11.23 -22.86
C ALA A 432 -16.02 11.83 -21.88
N LEU A 433 -15.94 11.50 -20.59
CA LEU A 433 -16.83 12.00 -19.55
C LEU A 433 -16.55 13.47 -19.22
N ILE A 434 -15.28 13.82 -18.96
CA ILE A 434 -14.88 15.17 -18.52
C ILE A 434 -14.72 16.18 -19.66
N GLY A 435 -14.56 15.75 -20.89
CA GLY A 435 -14.37 16.61 -22.08
C GLY A 435 -15.66 17.07 -22.75
N LYS A 436 -16.80 16.91 -22.09
CA LYS A 436 -18.13 17.26 -22.64
C LYS A 436 -18.48 18.75 -22.43
#